data_298fba838641cb73312fac9220a1d906
#
_entry.id   298fba838641cb73312fac9220a1d906
#
_cell.length_a   1.000
_cell.length_b   1.000
_cell.length_c   1.000
_cell.angle_alpha   90.00
_cell.angle_beta   90.00
_cell.angle_gamma   90.00
#
_symmetry.space_group_name_H-M   'P 1'
#
loop_
_entity.id
_entity.type
_entity.pdbx_description
1 polymer ?
#
loop_
_entity_poly.entity_id
_entity_poly.type
_entity_poly.pdbx_seq_one_letter_code
_entity_poly.pdbx_strand_id
1 'polypeptide(L)'
;MFSYIPLIPIPFCPNKDCNAHLHICAVDGSRKAYFRATHKQFPHIDNCPFASSANHFDSDKFNEQAFSFDDAINNLFLVKKESERNRNQRNIGEHNNGEPNKQPIKTLRQIYSMCKSRPVTDMYAGKKIRDMILDDRSAYYYTKGCFGNKIVEARRQVGYFYEDKSKKIFLKAPTESGKY
;
A
#
# COMPACT_ATOMS: atom_id res chain seq x y z
N MET A 1 -27.60 28.25 33.79
CA MET A 1 -27.08 26.88 33.92
C MET A 1 -26.17 26.65 32.75
N PHE A 2 -24.83 26.87 32.88
CA PHE A 2 -23.86 26.65 31.81
C PHE A 2 -23.52 25.18 31.78
N SER A 3 -23.90 24.50 30.70
CA SER A 3 -23.54 23.11 30.48
C SER A 3 -22.02 23.04 30.15
N TYR A 4 -21.28 22.45 31.04
CA TYR A 4 -19.85 22.15 30.87
C TYR A 4 -19.74 21.08 29.78
N ILE A 5 -19.32 21.45 28.56
CA ILE A 5 -18.95 20.51 27.52
C ILE A 5 -17.51 20.08 27.84
N PRO A 6 -17.23 18.83 28.23
CA PRO A 6 -15.88 18.39 28.44
C PRO A 6 -15.12 18.49 27.13
N LEU A 7 -14.04 19.29 27.11
CA LEU A 7 -13.07 19.31 26.01
C LEU A 7 -12.45 17.91 25.90
N ILE A 8 -12.92 17.14 24.94
CA ILE A 8 -12.27 15.86 24.60
C ILE A 8 -10.89 16.22 24.05
N PRO A 9 -9.79 15.78 24.68
CA PRO A 9 -8.47 16.07 24.17
C PRO A 9 -8.32 15.51 22.76
N ILE A 10 -7.89 16.34 21.81
CA ILE A 10 -7.60 15.89 20.44
C ILE A 10 -6.44 14.90 20.54
N PRO A 11 -6.61 13.64 20.13
CA PRO A 11 -5.52 12.68 20.16
C PRO A 11 -4.44 13.06 19.12
N PHE A 12 -3.19 13.05 19.54
CA PHE A 12 -2.04 13.31 18.70
C PHE A 12 -1.39 12.00 18.24
N CYS A 13 -0.55 12.10 17.21
CA CYS A 13 0.27 10.99 16.78
C CYS A 13 1.16 10.51 17.92
N PRO A 14 1.31 9.19 18.16
CA PRO A 14 2.20 8.65 19.18
C PRO A 14 3.69 8.93 18.94
N ASN A 15 4.08 9.27 17.72
CA ASN A 15 5.44 9.71 17.42
C ASN A 15 5.65 11.12 17.96
N LYS A 16 6.62 11.27 18.88
CA LYS A 16 6.95 12.53 19.56
C LYS A 16 7.34 13.67 18.60
N ASP A 17 7.89 13.32 17.46
CA ASP A 17 8.34 14.28 16.43
C ASP A 17 7.22 14.63 15.44
N CYS A 18 6.02 14.06 15.62
CA CYS A 18 4.92 14.19 14.69
C CYS A 18 3.70 14.88 15.32
N ASN A 19 3.34 16.05 14.82
CA ASN A 19 2.22 16.85 15.33
C ASN A 19 0.88 16.53 14.63
N ALA A 20 0.74 15.36 14.00
CA ALA A 20 -0.51 15.00 13.34
C ALA A 20 -1.66 14.87 14.33
N HIS A 21 -2.77 15.54 14.02
CA HIS A 21 -4.02 15.43 14.77
C HIS A 21 -4.79 14.20 14.28
N LEU A 22 -5.18 13.35 15.22
CA LEU A 22 -5.87 12.12 14.94
C LEU A 22 -7.36 12.23 15.29
N HIS A 23 -8.19 11.50 14.57
CA HIS A 23 -9.59 11.28 14.88
C HIS A 23 -9.86 9.79 15.05
N ILE A 24 -10.72 9.45 15.98
CA ILE A 24 -11.22 8.09 16.13
C ILE A 24 -12.31 7.88 15.08
N CYS A 25 -12.18 6.81 14.31
CA CYS A 25 -13.16 6.38 13.31
C CYS A 25 -13.78 5.06 13.71
N ALA A 26 -14.98 4.75 13.16
CA ALA A 26 -15.73 3.52 13.39
C ALA A 26 -16.08 3.26 14.88
N VAL A 27 -16.44 4.31 15.62
CA VAL A 27 -16.91 4.21 17.01
C VAL A 27 -18.32 3.62 17.12
N ASP A 28 -19.04 3.54 16.02
CA ASP A 28 -20.40 2.96 15.92
C ASP A 28 -20.42 1.42 16.00
N GLY A 29 -19.26 0.79 16.13
CA GLY A 29 -19.13 -0.67 16.22
C GLY A 29 -19.28 -1.42 14.89
N SER A 30 -19.48 -0.71 13.77
CA SER A 30 -19.56 -1.33 12.44
C SER A 30 -18.24 -1.99 12.01
N ARG A 31 -17.12 -1.52 12.58
CA ARG A 31 -15.74 -2.03 12.39
C ARG A 31 -14.95 -1.85 13.68
N LYS A 32 -13.75 -2.41 13.74
CA LYS A 32 -12.81 -2.08 14.81
C LYS A 32 -12.48 -0.59 14.74
N ALA A 33 -12.60 0.12 15.86
CA ALA A 33 -12.24 1.53 15.95
C ALA A 33 -10.75 1.72 15.57
N TYR A 34 -10.44 2.78 14.85
CA TYR A 34 -9.09 3.12 14.45
C TYR A 34 -8.86 4.63 14.44
N PHE A 35 -7.60 5.04 14.54
CA PHE A 35 -7.22 6.43 14.43
C PHE A 35 -6.86 6.79 12.99
N ARG A 36 -7.24 8.00 12.57
CA ARG A 36 -6.92 8.55 11.26
C ARG A 36 -6.54 10.01 11.37
N ALA A 37 -5.46 10.43 10.71
CA ALA A 37 -5.13 11.83 10.50
C ALA A 37 -5.97 12.38 9.33
N THR A 38 -6.89 13.27 9.61
CA THR A 38 -7.78 13.88 8.61
C THR A 38 -7.56 15.37 8.42
N HIS A 39 -6.83 16.01 9.33
CA HIS A 39 -6.56 17.43 9.29
C HIS A 39 -5.48 17.76 8.26
N LYS A 40 -5.83 18.47 7.19
CA LYS A 40 -4.89 18.89 6.15
C LYS A 40 -3.79 19.84 6.68
N GLN A 41 -4.08 20.59 7.75
CA GLN A 41 -3.13 21.52 8.38
C GLN A 41 -2.16 20.83 9.33
N PHE A 42 -2.48 19.63 9.80
CA PHE A 42 -1.67 18.84 10.73
C PHE A 42 -1.53 17.40 10.21
N PRO A 43 -0.91 17.21 9.03
CA PRO A 43 -0.65 15.89 8.49
C PRO A 43 0.46 15.20 9.29
N HIS A 44 0.61 13.90 9.10
CA HIS A 44 1.83 13.24 9.55
C HIS A 44 3.04 13.82 8.82
N ILE A 45 4.18 13.91 9.53
CA ILE A 45 5.48 14.18 8.91
C ILE A 45 5.84 13.06 7.94
N ASP A 46 6.72 13.34 7.00
CA ASP A 46 7.25 12.35 6.08
C ASP A 46 7.91 11.20 6.87
N ASN A 47 7.67 9.98 6.43
CA ASN A 47 8.16 8.75 7.07
C ASN A 47 7.69 8.51 8.51
N CYS A 48 6.62 9.14 8.96
CA CYS A 48 6.05 8.83 10.25
C CYS A 48 5.58 7.36 10.30
N PRO A 49 6.03 6.55 11.29
CA PRO A 49 5.66 5.14 11.38
C PRO A 49 4.16 4.91 11.61
N PHE A 50 3.45 5.92 12.08
CA PHE A 50 2.00 5.89 12.30
C PHE A 50 1.19 6.51 11.16
N ALA A 51 1.86 7.06 10.14
CA ALA A 51 1.16 7.53 8.95
C ALA A 51 0.58 6.35 8.18
N SER A 52 -0.71 6.40 7.88
CA SER A 52 -1.34 5.44 6.96
C SER A 52 -0.96 5.74 5.50
N SER A 53 0.24 6.28 5.28
CA SER A 53 0.74 6.56 3.94
C SER A 53 0.87 5.24 3.17
N ALA A 54 0.64 5.29 1.87
CA ALA A 54 0.81 4.15 0.98
C ALA A 54 2.24 3.57 1.02
N ASN A 55 3.18 4.30 1.62
CA ASN A 55 4.60 4.00 1.66
C ASN A 55 5.07 3.37 2.99
N HIS A 56 4.21 3.28 4.00
CA HIS A 56 4.58 2.59 5.24
C HIS A 56 4.35 1.09 5.09
N PHE A 57 5.44 0.37 4.90
CA PHE A 57 5.46 -1.09 4.89
C PHE A 57 6.06 -1.61 6.18
N ASP A 58 5.27 -2.36 6.94
CA ASP A 58 5.70 -3.01 8.17
C ASP A 58 6.16 -4.44 7.83
N SER A 59 7.48 -4.63 7.71
CA SER A 59 8.08 -5.92 7.36
C SER A 59 7.75 -7.02 8.37
N ASP A 60 7.53 -6.64 9.63
CA ASP A 60 7.32 -7.61 10.71
C ASP A 60 5.97 -8.34 10.61
N LYS A 61 5.05 -7.79 9.81
CA LYS A 61 3.74 -8.41 9.52
C LYS A 61 3.77 -9.46 8.44
N PHE A 62 4.87 -9.56 7.69
CA PHE A 62 4.93 -10.40 6.50
C PHE A 62 6.04 -11.44 6.59
N ASN A 63 5.80 -12.60 5.97
CA ASN A 63 6.79 -13.63 5.77
C ASN A 63 7.50 -13.41 4.43
N GLU A 64 8.72 -12.88 4.47
CA GLU A 64 9.52 -12.63 3.27
C GLU A 64 9.92 -13.93 2.57
N GLN A 65 10.26 -14.97 3.34
CA GLN A 65 10.74 -16.26 2.77
C GLN A 65 9.64 -16.98 1.97
N ALA A 66 8.38 -16.75 2.33
CA ALA A 66 7.23 -17.33 1.62
C ALA A 66 6.73 -16.45 0.46
N PHE A 67 7.40 -15.33 0.16
CA PHE A 67 7.00 -14.43 -0.91
C PHE A 67 7.74 -14.75 -2.21
N SER A 68 7.01 -14.84 -3.32
CA SER A 68 7.53 -14.87 -4.69
C SER A 68 6.85 -13.76 -5.48
N PHE A 69 7.64 -12.84 -6.04
CA PHE A 69 7.11 -11.73 -6.83
C PHE A 69 6.40 -12.23 -8.09
N ASP A 70 7.01 -13.16 -8.80
CA ASP A 70 6.47 -13.64 -10.07
C ASP A 70 5.15 -14.41 -9.85
N ASP A 71 5.07 -15.22 -8.79
CA ASP A 71 3.82 -15.90 -8.43
C ASP A 71 2.75 -14.92 -7.97
N ALA A 72 3.12 -13.90 -7.19
CA ALA A 72 2.18 -12.88 -6.75
C ALA A 72 1.59 -12.10 -7.93
N ILE A 73 2.42 -11.71 -8.92
CA ILE A 73 1.96 -11.03 -10.13
C ILE A 73 1.10 -11.94 -10.99
N ASN A 74 1.53 -13.19 -11.23
CA ASN A 74 0.75 -14.15 -11.99
C ASN A 74 -0.64 -14.39 -11.36
N ASN A 75 -0.71 -14.49 -10.04
CA ASN A 75 -1.98 -14.65 -9.32
C ASN A 75 -2.92 -13.44 -9.46
N LEU A 76 -2.39 -12.23 -9.71
CA LEU A 76 -3.23 -11.06 -9.99
C LEU A 76 -3.94 -11.14 -11.35
N PHE A 77 -3.33 -11.82 -12.33
CA PHE A 77 -3.90 -12.00 -13.68
C PHE A 77 -4.80 -13.24 -13.79
N LEU A 78 -4.74 -14.15 -12.83
CA LEU A 78 -5.67 -15.27 -12.81
C LEU A 78 -7.08 -14.74 -12.55
N VAL A 79 -7.92 -14.78 -13.57
CA VAL A 79 -9.36 -14.55 -13.43
C VAL A 79 -9.85 -15.59 -12.41
N LYS A 80 -10.22 -15.15 -11.23
CA LYS A 80 -10.91 -16.01 -10.27
C LYS A 80 -12.21 -16.44 -10.96
N LYS A 81 -12.26 -17.68 -11.44
CA LYS A 81 -13.54 -18.31 -11.74
C LYS A 81 -14.39 -18.10 -10.51
N GLU A 82 -15.53 -17.45 -10.64
CA GLU A 82 -16.49 -17.29 -9.55
C GLU A 82 -16.82 -18.68 -9.02
N SER A 83 -16.08 -19.11 -8.00
CA SER A 83 -16.53 -20.21 -7.18
C SER A 83 -17.77 -19.67 -6.48
N GLU A 84 -18.92 -20.28 -6.73
CA GLU A 84 -20.14 -20.04 -5.97
C GLU A 84 -19.78 -20.01 -4.50
N ARG A 85 -19.80 -18.80 -3.94
CA ARG A 85 -19.46 -18.58 -2.53
C ARG A 85 -20.59 -19.17 -1.73
N ASN A 86 -20.39 -20.39 -1.26
CA ASN A 86 -21.16 -20.95 -0.17
C ASN A 86 -20.97 -20.00 1.04
N ARG A 87 -21.94 -19.10 1.26
CA ARG A 87 -21.93 -18.03 2.29
C ARG A 87 -21.99 -18.54 3.72
N ASN A 88 -21.88 -19.83 3.96
CA ASN A 88 -22.21 -20.46 5.26
C ASN A 88 -21.01 -21.00 6.04
N GLN A 89 -19.77 -20.65 5.71
CA GLN A 89 -18.65 -20.91 6.63
C GLN A 89 -18.06 -19.62 7.17
N ARG A 90 -18.70 -19.08 8.22
CA ARG A 90 -17.98 -18.25 9.19
C ARG A 90 -17.05 -19.20 9.95
N ASN A 91 -15.80 -19.29 9.49
CA ASN A 91 -14.75 -19.87 10.33
C ASN A 91 -14.60 -18.92 11.54
N ILE A 92 -15.16 -19.34 12.66
CA ILE A 92 -14.83 -18.83 13.98
C ILE A 92 -13.37 -19.18 14.15
N GLY A 93 -12.49 -18.17 14.05
CA GLY A 93 -11.06 -18.36 14.25
C GLY A 93 -10.83 -18.85 15.67
N GLU A 94 -10.31 -20.04 15.81
CA GLU A 94 -9.71 -20.50 17.06
C GLU A 94 -8.62 -19.48 17.43
N HIS A 95 -8.74 -18.89 18.60
CA HIS A 95 -7.70 -18.13 19.25
C HIS A 95 -6.57 -19.09 19.65
N ASN A 96 -5.70 -19.42 18.72
CA ASN A 96 -4.42 -20.00 19.05
C ASN A 96 -3.54 -18.88 19.64
N ASN A 97 -3.16 -19.02 20.89
CA ASN A 97 -2.15 -18.22 21.61
C ASN A 97 -0.73 -18.50 21.09
N GLY A 98 -0.56 -18.61 19.76
CA GLY A 98 0.71 -18.73 19.08
C GLY A 98 1.13 -17.41 18.45
N GLU A 99 2.42 -17.24 18.21
CA GLU A 99 2.96 -16.10 17.47
C GLU A 99 2.13 -15.86 16.19
N PRO A 100 1.82 -14.60 15.82
CA PRO A 100 1.00 -14.33 14.66
C PRO A 100 1.65 -14.94 13.43
N ASN A 101 0.97 -15.91 12.82
CA ASN A 101 1.46 -16.61 11.62
C ASN A 101 1.60 -15.58 10.49
N LYS A 102 2.84 -15.14 10.24
CA LYS A 102 3.15 -14.12 9.23
C LYS A 102 2.82 -14.67 7.85
N GLN A 103 1.90 -14.00 7.17
CA GLN A 103 1.50 -14.37 5.80
C GLN A 103 2.41 -13.68 4.78
N PRO A 104 2.66 -14.28 3.60
CA PRO A 104 3.36 -13.58 2.54
C PRO A 104 2.52 -12.41 1.99
N ILE A 105 3.19 -11.46 1.36
CA ILE A 105 2.53 -10.38 0.63
C ILE A 105 1.68 -10.99 -0.51
N LYS A 106 0.42 -10.54 -0.63
CA LYS A 106 -0.55 -11.11 -1.61
C LYS A 106 -1.20 -10.08 -2.53
N THR A 107 -1.16 -8.80 -2.19
CA THR A 107 -1.87 -7.78 -2.94
C THR A 107 -0.91 -6.82 -3.64
N LEU A 108 -1.32 -6.29 -4.79
CA LEU A 108 -0.55 -5.29 -5.53
C LEU A 108 -0.18 -4.09 -4.65
N ARG A 109 -1.11 -3.63 -3.81
CA ARG A 109 -0.87 -2.52 -2.89
C ARG A 109 0.22 -2.83 -1.86
N GLN A 110 0.23 -4.04 -1.31
CA GLN A 110 1.26 -4.46 -0.36
C GLN A 110 2.63 -4.57 -1.04
N ILE A 111 2.69 -5.12 -2.26
CA ILE A 111 3.93 -5.21 -3.05
C ILE A 111 4.44 -3.80 -3.36
N TYR A 112 3.56 -2.91 -3.82
CA TYR A 112 3.90 -1.51 -4.10
C TYR A 112 4.45 -0.81 -2.85
N SER A 113 3.77 -0.92 -1.70
CA SER A 113 4.22 -0.31 -0.44
C SER A 113 5.56 -0.86 0.01
N MET A 114 5.79 -2.16 -0.12
CA MET A 114 7.09 -2.80 0.17
C MET A 114 8.19 -2.22 -0.74
N CYS A 115 7.96 -2.12 -2.05
CA CYS A 115 8.92 -1.55 -2.98
C CYS A 115 9.23 -0.07 -2.69
N LYS A 116 8.20 0.72 -2.30
CA LYS A 116 8.39 2.14 -1.99
C LYS A 116 9.09 2.37 -0.65
N SER A 117 9.02 1.44 0.29
CA SER A 117 9.68 1.55 1.60
C SER A 117 11.18 1.21 1.58
N ARG A 118 11.71 0.68 0.47
CA ARG A 118 13.10 0.22 0.36
C ARG A 118 13.84 0.93 -0.78
N PRO A 119 15.17 1.10 -0.67
CA PRO A 119 16.03 1.50 -1.79
C PRO A 119 15.87 0.54 -2.98
N VAL A 120 15.99 1.06 -4.20
CA VAL A 120 15.83 0.26 -5.43
C VAL A 120 16.94 -0.78 -5.64
N THR A 121 18.05 -0.61 -4.95
CA THR A 121 19.19 -1.54 -4.95
C THR A 121 19.01 -2.72 -3.99
N ASP A 122 18.13 -2.59 -3.01
CA ASP A 122 17.88 -3.62 -2.01
C ASP A 122 17.20 -4.86 -2.62
N MET A 123 17.25 -5.93 -1.86
CA MET A 123 16.60 -7.20 -2.21
C MET A 123 15.43 -7.48 -1.26
N TYR A 124 14.41 -8.13 -1.81
CA TYR A 124 13.33 -8.71 -1.03
C TYR A 124 12.98 -10.07 -1.65
N ALA A 125 12.99 -11.12 -0.85
CA ALA A 125 12.76 -12.50 -1.29
C ALA A 125 13.61 -12.88 -2.52
N GLY A 126 14.91 -12.52 -2.51
CA GLY A 126 15.85 -12.86 -3.57
C GLY A 126 15.77 -12.03 -4.85
N LYS A 127 14.86 -11.05 -4.95
CA LYS A 127 14.70 -10.19 -6.13
C LYS A 127 15.01 -8.73 -5.78
N LYS A 128 15.73 -8.00 -6.63
CA LYS A 128 16.01 -6.57 -6.39
C LYS A 128 14.74 -5.75 -6.54
N ILE A 129 14.60 -4.72 -5.71
CA ILE A 129 13.43 -3.83 -5.75
C ILE A 129 13.25 -3.21 -7.14
N ARG A 130 14.35 -2.75 -7.78
CA ARG A 130 14.28 -2.23 -9.16
C ARG A 130 13.73 -3.23 -10.17
N ASP A 131 13.89 -4.53 -9.93
CA ASP A 131 13.39 -5.58 -10.83
C ASP A 131 11.91 -5.90 -10.61
N MET A 132 11.32 -5.39 -9.53
CA MET A 132 9.90 -5.51 -9.22
C MET A 132 9.09 -4.26 -9.62
N ILE A 133 9.68 -3.04 -9.48
CA ILE A 133 9.00 -1.78 -9.75
C ILE A 133 9.79 -0.88 -10.69
N LEU A 134 9.09 -0.30 -11.66
CA LEU A 134 9.57 0.81 -12.49
C LEU A 134 8.91 2.10 -11.98
N ASP A 135 9.69 2.95 -11.33
CA ASP A 135 9.29 4.24 -10.80
C ASP A 135 10.37 5.30 -11.09
N ASP A 136 10.20 6.53 -10.58
CA ASP A 136 11.15 7.63 -10.73
C ASP A 136 12.55 7.33 -10.20
N ARG A 137 12.69 6.39 -9.26
CA ARG A 137 13.96 5.98 -8.65
C ARG A 137 14.67 4.88 -9.44
N SER A 138 13.94 4.11 -10.25
CA SER A 138 14.48 2.94 -10.97
C SER A 138 14.53 3.10 -12.49
N ALA A 139 13.87 4.11 -13.05
CA ALA A 139 13.74 4.29 -14.51
C ALA A 139 15.07 4.36 -15.25
N TYR A 140 16.10 4.97 -14.67
CA TYR A 140 17.42 5.12 -15.28
C TYR A 140 18.17 3.78 -15.52
N TYR A 141 17.74 2.69 -14.86
CA TYR A 141 18.29 1.36 -15.15
C TYR A 141 17.74 0.74 -16.45
N TYR A 142 16.68 1.32 -17.02
CA TYR A 142 15.92 0.74 -18.12
C TYR A 142 15.94 1.56 -19.40
N THR A 143 17.12 2.13 -19.75
CA THR A 143 17.33 2.97 -20.94
C THR A 143 17.01 2.25 -22.26
N LYS A 144 17.15 0.92 -22.27
CA LYS A 144 16.86 0.06 -23.44
C LYS A 144 15.46 -0.56 -23.39
N GLY A 145 14.59 -0.08 -22.49
CA GLY A 145 13.27 -0.63 -22.29
C GLY A 145 13.16 -1.56 -21.07
N CYS A 146 11.95 -1.88 -20.72
CA CYS A 146 11.60 -2.66 -19.55
C CYS A 146 11.01 -4.00 -19.99
N PHE A 147 11.61 -5.10 -19.59
CA PHE A 147 11.21 -6.45 -19.94
C PHE A 147 10.74 -7.23 -18.69
N GLY A 148 9.90 -8.24 -18.92
CA GLY A 148 9.33 -9.09 -17.88
C GLY A 148 8.20 -8.41 -17.08
N ASN A 149 7.72 -9.11 -16.07
CA ASN A 149 6.65 -8.62 -15.21
C ASN A 149 7.20 -7.58 -14.23
N LYS A 150 6.59 -6.39 -14.20
CA LYS A 150 6.93 -5.32 -13.26
C LYS A 150 5.68 -4.52 -12.90
N ILE A 151 5.72 -3.92 -11.72
CA ILE A 151 4.78 -2.86 -11.36
C ILE A 151 5.32 -1.56 -11.97
N VAL A 152 4.55 -0.93 -12.84
CA VAL A 152 4.92 0.38 -13.42
C VAL A 152 4.12 1.45 -12.71
N GLU A 153 4.83 2.33 -12.00
CA GLU A 153 4.22 3.55 -11.47
C GLU A 153 4.07 4.53 -12.62
N ALA A 154 2.85 4.99 -12.88
CA ALA A 154 2.60 5.88 -13.99
C ALA A 154 1.57 6.95 -13.60
N ARG A 155 1.67 8.14 -14.21
CA ARG A 155 0.71 9.22 -14.04
C ARG A 155 -0.28 9.23 -15.19
N ARG A 156 -1.52 9.61 -14.89
CA ARG A 156 -2.52 9.84 -15.91
C ARG A 156 -2.07 11.00 -16.80
N GLN A 157 -2.13 10.82 -18.10
CA GLN A 157 -1.90 11.90 -19.06
C GLN A 157 -3.03 12.94 -18.94
N VAL A 158 -2.65 14.22 -18.85
CA VAL A 158 -3.62 15.32 -18.81
C VAL A 158 -4.15 15.57 -20.22
N GLY A 159 -5.46 15.74 -20.35
CA GLY A 159 -6.16 16.02 -21.60
C GLY A 159 -6.58 14.79 -22.37
N TYR A 160 -5.68 13.92 -22.74
CA TYR A 160 -5.98 12.70 -23.50
C TYR A 160 -5.57 11.48 -22.71
N PHE A 161 -6.57 10.89 -22.04
CA PHE A 161 -6.34 9.76 -21.15
C PHE A 161 -6.86 8.42 -21.69
N TYR A 162 -7.98 8.48 -22.41
CA TYR A 162 -8.67 7.30 -22.87
C TYR A 162 -9.15 7.49 -24.31
N GLU A 163 -8.92 6.50 -25.15
CA GLU A 163 -9.43 6.43 -26.53
C GLU A 163 -10.51 5.37 -26.62
N ASP A 164 -11.74 5.82 -26.82
CA ASP A 164 -12.90 4.91 -26.81
C ASP A 164 -12.90 3.93 -27.99
N LYS A 165 -12.46 4.35 -29.17
CA LYS A 165 -12.43 3.51 -30.37
C LYS A 165 -11.51 2.30 -30.22
N SER A 166 -10.31 2.51 -29.71
CA SER A 166 -9.31 1.45 -29.52
C SER A 166 -9.29 0.87 -28.11
N LYS A 167 -10.12 1.41 -27.20
CA LYS A 167 -10.15 1.03 -25.76
C LYS A 167 -8.80 1.15 -25.09
N LYS A 168 -7.99 2.14 -25.50
CA LYS A 168 -6.65 2.36 -24.96
C LYS A 168 -6.64 3.42 -23.86
N ILE A 169 -5.82 3.17 -22.83
CA ILE A 169 -5.52 4.11 -21.77
C ILE A 169 -4.09 4.62 -21.96
N PHE A 170 -3.90 5.94 -21.89
CA PHE A 170 -2.59 6.58 -22.03
C PHE A 170 -2.07 7.04 -20.66
N LEU A 171 -0.90 6.52 -20.31
CA LEU A 171 -0.24 6.81 -19.05
C LEU A 171 1.17 7.33 -19.34
N LYS A 172 1.66 8.24 -18.52
CA LYS A 172 3.05 8.68 -18.53
C LYS A 172 3.84 7.84 -17.52
N ALA A 173 4.72 7.01 -18.03
CA ALA A 173 5.73 6.32 -17.21
C ALA A 173 6.90 7.28 -16.89
N PRO A 174 7.66 7.03 -15.82
CA PRO A 174 8.85 7.82 -15.53
C PRO A 174 9.92 7.65 -16.61
N THR A 175 10.60 8.74 -16.93
CA THR A 175 11.73 8.76 -17.87
C THR A 175 13.02 8.39 -17.17
N GLU A 176 14.11 8.20 -17.94
CA GLU A 176 15.47 7.97 -17.41
C GLU A 176 15.92 9.05 -16.42
N SER A 177 15.43 10.27 -16.56
CA SER A 177 15.69 11.37 -15.62
C SER A 177 14.82 11.34 -14.37
N GLY A 178 14.00 10.30 -14.17
CA GLY A 178 13.07 10.18 -13.05
C GLY A 178 11.85 11.11 -13.12
N LYS A 179 11.57 11.73 -14.28
CA LYS A 179 10.42 12.64 -14.49
C LYS A 179 9.28 11.91 -15.19
N TYR A 180 8.05 12.30 -14.84
CA TYR A 180 6.83 11.83 -15.50
C TYR A 180 6.38 12.77 -16.60
#